data_f4fef922069fa44cfadbceb5b0c706ea
#
_entry.id   f4fef922069fa44cfadbceb5b0c706ea
#
_cell.length_a   1.000
_cell.length_b   1.000
_cell.length_c   1.000
_cell.angle_alpha   90.00
_cell.angle_beta   90.00
_cell.angle_gamma   90.00
#
_symmetry.space_group_name_H-M   'P 1'
#
loop_
_entity.id
_entity.type
_entity.pdbx_description
1 polymer ?
#
loop_
_entity_poly.entity_id
_entity_poly.type
_entity_poly.pdbx_seq_one_letter_code
_entity_poly.pdbx_strand_id
1 'polypeptide(L)'
;MSVTPARAIRDVDMFGRVAVRSIAVLLVLWSPIFGGSVSAFAQYQVSIGAFDREEPSSQLPAAAEPFGLNAVPVTTGGVLIKWSGVVADIRADRDILARCRADAEPCPPAAQRFLAVIADGLAHGGRARIGMINRAINLAIQPMSDAAQWGVPDRWSGPLATLTTGRGDCEDYAIAKFVALREAGIAEDDLRLVIVHDLAVGEDHAVVAARLDEKWIVLDNRRLTLIEDTQMPRVLPLFVLGHDGVKQFTPTTMANAAAPAAAPAALGFQISPP
;
A
#
# COMPACT_ATOMS: atom_id res chain seq x y z
N MET A 1 -18.18 61.37 -24.02
CA MET A 1 -17.15 61.89 -23.09
C MET A 1 -17.50 61.45 -21.70
N SER A 2 -16.88 60.42 -21.22
CA SER A 2 -16.65 60.16 -19.80
C SER A 2 -15.67 59.00 -19.68
N VAL A 3 -14.49 59.29 -19.15
CA VAL A 3 -13.36 58.41 -18.99
C VAL A 3 -13.42 57.87 -17.56
N THR A 4 -13.44 56.55 -17.39
CA THR A 4 -13.35 55.92 -16.07
C THR A 4 -11.94 55.29 -15.93
N PRO A 5 -11.24 55.54 -14.79
CA PRO A 5 -9.83 55.13 -14.63
C PRO A 5 -9.70 53.65 -14.22
N ALA A 6 -8.62 53.08 -14.69
CA ALA A 6 -8.16 51.73 -14.38
C ALA A 6 -7.80 51.57 -12.90
N ARG A 7 -8.22 50.44 -12.30
CA ARG A 7 -7.89 50.02 -10.94
C ARG A 7 -6.60 49.18 -10.97
N ALA A 8 -5.57 49.66 -10.34
CA ALA A 8 -4.30 48.96 -10.16
C ALA A 8 -4.49 47.76 -9.25
N ILE A 9 -4.01 46.57 -9.73
CA ILE A 9 -3.87 45.36 -8.94
C ILE A 9 -2.52 45.48 -8.21
N ARG A 10 -2.57 45.37 -6.89
CA ARG A 10 -1.37 45.31 -6.04
C ARG A 10 -0.86 43.89 -6.04
N ASP A 11 0.38 43.73 -6.48
CA ASP A 11 1.19 42.55 -6.26
C ASP A 11 1.46 42.39 -4.75
N VAL A 12 1.15 41.22 -4.21
CA VAL A 12 1.56 40.82 -2.87
C VAL A 12 2.62 39.75 -2.99
N ASP A 13 3.88 40.16 -2.90
CA ASP A 13 5.03 39.28 -2.71
C ASP A 13 4.96 38.67 -1.31
N MET A 14 4.85 37.32 -1.25
CA MET A 14 4.92 36.57 0.00
C MET A 14 6.05 35.54 -0.05
N PHE A 15 7.31 36.01 0.01
CA PHE A 15 8.43 35.18 0.36
C PHE A 15 8.75 35.31 1.86
N GLY A 16 8.18 34.41 2.66
CA GLY A 16 8.53 34.24 4.06
C GLY A 16 9.87 33.51 4.21
N ARG A 17 10.97 34.25 4.31
CA ARG A 17 12.26 33.70 4.76
C ARG A 17 12.25 33.57 6.27
N VAL A 18 12.29 32.33 6.77
CA VAL A 18 12.55 32.04 8.19
C VAL A 18 14.04 32.25 8.45
N ALA A 19 14.39 33.33 9.15
CA ALA A 19 15.74 33.60 9.60
C ALA A 19 16.02 32.84 10.91
N VAL A 20 16.93 31.87 10.86
CA VAL A 20 17.48 31.22 12.05
C VAL A 20 18.43 32.20 12.75
N ARG A 21 18.01 32.70 13.91
CA ARG A 21 18.90 33.55 14.77
C ARG A 21 19.78 32.62 15.60
N SER A 22 21.07 32.64 15.30
CA SER A 22 22.12 32.08 16.12
C SER A 22 22.26 32.88 17.41
N ILE A 23 22.04 32.26 18.56
CA ILE A 23 22.31 32.83 19.89
C ILE A 23 23.78 32.55 20.20
N ALA A 24 24.64 33.60 20.13
CA ALA A 24 26.00 33.53 20.63
C ALA A 24 25.97 33.68 22.15
N VAL A 25 26.38 32.66 22.89
CA VAL A 25 26.60 32.72 24.34
C VAL A 25 28.00 33.26 24.58
N LEU A 26 28.08 34.47 25.11
CA LEU A 26 29.33 35.11 25.57
C LEU A 26 29.67 34.54 26.96
N LEU A 27 30.69 33.70 27.04
CA LEU A 27 31.33 33.30 28.29
C LEU A 27 32.28 34.38 28.75
N VAL A 28 31.90 35.08 29.82
CA VAL A 28 32.80 36.03 30.51
C VAL A 28 33.68 35.22 31.47
N LEU A 29 34.97 35.18 31.16
CA LEU A 29 35.97 34.62 32.06
C LEU A 29 36.28 35.61 33.16
N TRP A 30 35.94 35.28 34.37
CA TRP A 30 36.37 35.97 35.57
C TRP A 30 37.48 35.17 36.24
N SER A 31 38.71 35.70 36.22
CA SER A 31 39.84 35.15 36.98
C SER A 31 39.86 35.71 38.40
N PRO A 32 39.98 34.89 39.43
CA PRO A 32 40.55 35.35 40.70
C PRO A 32 41.96 34.78 40.89
N ILE A 33 42.90 35.68 41.04
CA ILE A 33 44.25 35.42 41.58
C ILE A 33 44.11 35.18 43.08
N PHE A 34 44.33 33.97 43.55
CA PHE A 34 44.77 33.72 44.91
C PHE A 34 45.56 32.42 44.97
N GLY A 35 46.82 32.55 45.42
CA GLY A 35 47.72 31.45 45.68
C GLY A 35 47.28 30.65 46.90
N GLY A 36 47.31 29.37 46.80
CA GLY A 36 47.09 28.43 47.90
C GLY A 36 47.52 27.04 47.47
N SER A 37 48.54 26.51 48.15
CA SER A 37 49.07 25.16 48.01
C SER A 37 47.95 24.13 48.26
N VAL A 38 47.64 23.31 47.29
CA VAL A 38 46.70 22.21 47.45
C VAL A 38 47.41 20.86 47.26
N SER A 39 47.24 20.06 48.27
CA SER A 39 47.69 18.68 48.38
C SER A 39 47.19 17.82 47.26
N ALA A 40 48.05 16.91 46.82
CA ALA A 40 47.72 15.90 45.80
C ALA A 40 46.58 15.00 46.27
N PHE A 41 45.43 15.15 45.64
CA PHE A 41 44.39 14.14 45.69
C PHE A 41 44.64 13.12 44.59
N ALA A 42 44.85 11.88 44.99
CA ALA A 42 44.93 10.75 44.10
C ALA A 42 43.58 10.61 43.34
N GLN A 43 43.62 10.81 42.04
CA GLN A 43 42.49 10.51 41.19
C GLN A 43 42.33 8.99 41.05
N TYR A 44 41.33 8.49 41.72
CA TYR A 44 40.86 7.09 41.51
C TYR A 44 40.05 7.10 40.24
N GLN A 45 40.67 6.67 39.14
CA GLN A 45 39.92 6.43 37.88
C GLN A 45 39.19 5.11 38.02
N VAL A 46 37.88 5.20 38.27
CA VAL A 46 36.98 4.06 38.11
C VAL A 46 36.78 3.88 36.62
N SER A 47 37.43 2.87 36.03
CA SER A 47 37.12 2.36 34.71
C SER A 47 35.71 1.74 34.78
N ILE A 48 34.69 2.51 34.42
CA ILE A 48 33.39 1.97 34.12
C ILE A 48 33.56 1.29 32.75
N GLY A 49 33.62 -0.02 32.74
CA GLY A 49 33.58 -0.81 31.51
C GLY A 49 32.39 -0.35 30.67
N ALA A 50 32.66 0.03 29.43
CA ALA A 50 31.61 0.27 28.43
C ALA A 50 30.81 -1.04 28.33
N PHE A 51 29.65 -1.06 28.97
CA PHE A 51 28.61 -1.99 28.57
C PHE A 51 28.14 -1.50 27.22
N ASP A 52 28.61 -2.15 26.15
CA ASP A 52 27.96 -2.10 24.86
C ASP A 52 26.51 -2.59 25.06
N ARG A 53 25.67 -1.62 25.38
CA ARG A 53 24.24 -1.82 25.29
C ARG A 53 23.94 -1.79 23.80
N GLU A 54 23.93 -2.95 23.16
CA GLU A 54 23.21 -3.11 21.92
C GLU A 54 21.78 -2.64 22.19
N GLU A 55 21.51 -1.40 21.81
CA GLU A 55 20.14 -0.95 21.68
C GLU A 55 19.48 -1.91 20.68
N PRO A 56 18.42 -2.64 21.07
CA PRO A 56 17.65 -3.35 20.09
C PRO A 56 17.18 -2.29 19.12
N SER A 57 17.66 -2.37 17.85
CA SER A 57 17.13 -1.55 16.77
C SER A 57 15.62 -1.72 16.84
N SER A 58 14.91 -0.70 17.27
CA SER A 58 13.47 -0.63 17.22
C SER A 58 13.08 -0.52 15.74
N GLN A 59 13.23 -1.64 14.99
CA GLN A 59 12.47 -1.81 13.78
C GLN A 59 11.03 -1.76 14.24
N LEU A 60 10.38 -0.62 13.97
CA LEU A 60 8.93 -0.56 14.02
C LEU A 60 8.42 -1.82 13.33
N PRO A 61 7.51 -2.58 13.94
CA PRO A 61 6.98 -3.78 13.30
C PRO A 61 6.52 -3.35 11.90
N ALA A 62 7.04 -4.03 10.87
CA ALA A 62 6.59 -3.78 9.51
C ALA A 62 5.07 -3.79 9.55
N ALA A 63 4.45 -2.72 9.02
CA ALA A 63 3.00 -2.60 9.07
C ALA A 63 2.40 -3.89 8.51
N ALA A 64 1.48 -4.49 9.27
CA ALA A 64 0.90 -5.78 8.90
C ALA A 64 0.29 -5.71 7.50
N GLU A 65 0.49 -6.75 6.69
CA GLU A 65 -0.18 -6.88 5.40
C GLU A 65 -1.71 -6.94 5.60
N PRO A 66 -2.52 -6.75 4.55
CA PRO A 66 -3.98 -6.88 4.65
C PRO A 66 -4.40 -8.14 5.39
N PHE A 67 -5.55 -8.09 6.06
CA PHE A 67 -6.12 -9.15 6.92
C PHE A 67 -5.32 -9.41 8.21
N GLY A 68 -4.33 -8.56 8.55
CA GLY A 68 -3.48 -8.75 9.72
C GLY A 68 -2.60 -10.00 9.63
N LEU A 69 -2.37 -10.51 8.44
CA LEU A 69 -1.62 -11.75 8.20
C LEU A 69 -0.15 -11.45 7.87
N ASN A 70 0.71 -12.41 8.16
CA ASN A 70 2.07 -12.42 7.66
C ASN A 70 2.11 -13.00 6.24
N ALA A 71 3.08 -12.53 5.44
CA ALA A 71 3.30 -13.05 4.11
C ALA A 71 4.80 -13.25 3.85
N VAL A 72 5.14 -14.25 3.07
CA VAL A 72 6.53 -14.61 2.71
C VAL A 72 6.76 -14.40 1.22
N PRO A 73 7.94 -13.90 0.79
CA PRO A 73 8.23 -13.69 -0.61
C PRO A 73 8.11 -14.98 -1.44
N VAL A 74 7.52 -14.84 -2.63
CA VAL A 74 7.43 -15.90 -3.64
C VAL A 74 8.55 -15.70 -4.67
N THR A 75 9.38 -16.72 -4.88
CA THR A 75 10.51 -16.66 -5.81
C THR A 75 10.25 -17.36 -7.13
N THR A 76 9.19 -18.18 -7.24
CA THR A 76 8.80 -18.92 -8.45
C THR A 76 7.28 -19.10 -8.50
N GLY A 77 6.72 -19.39 -9.66
CA GLY A 77 5.30 -19.73 -9.82
C GLY A 77 4.53 -18.81 -10.75
N GLY A 78 3.32 -19.24 -11.11
CA GLY A 78 2.49 -18.57 -12.12
C GLY A 78 2.11 -17.14 -11.77
N VAL A 79 1.76 -16.88 -10.51
CA VAL A 79 1.38 -15.53 -10.03
C VAL A 79 2.55 -14.55 -10.17
N LEU A 80 3.78 -14.98 -9.84
CA LEU A 80 4.96 -14.13 -9.99
C LEU A 80 5.25 -13.81 -11.47
N ILE A 81 5.10 -14.80 -12.37
CA ILE A 81 5.30 -14.59 -13.82
C ILE A 81 4.29 -13.58 -14.35
N LYS A 82 3.00 -13.75 -14.01
CA LYS A 82 1.93 -12.84 -14.43
C LYS A 82 2.16 -11.44 -13.91
N TRP A 83 2.45 -11.30 -12.61
CA TRP A 83 2.73 -9.99 -12.02
C TRP A 83 3.93 -9.30 -12.66
N SER A 84 4.98 -10.05 -12.97
CA SER A 84 6.15 -9.50 -13.67
C SER A 84 5.80 -8.98 -15.07
N GLY A 85 4.92 -9.66 -15.78
CA GLY A 85 4.38 -9.20 -17.07
C GLY A 85 3.57 -7.90 -16.91
N VAL A 86 2.64 -7.88 -15.96
CA VAL A 86 1.83 -6.69 -15.64
C VAL A 86 2.70 -5.50 -15.24
N VAL A 87 3.76 -5.71 -14.46
CA VAL A 87 4.70 -4.62 -14.10
C VAL A 87 5.38 -4.03 -15.34
N ALA A 88 5.69 -4.85 -16.34
CA ALA A 88 6.23 -4.38 -17.62
C ALA A 88 5.18 -3.55 -18.39
N ASP A 89 3.94 -4.03 -18.47
CA ASP A 89 2.82 -3.31 -19.13
C ASP A 89 2.55 -1.97 -18.41
N ILE A 90 2.53 -1.97 -17.08
CA ILE A 90 2.36 -0.74 -16.30
C ILE A 90 3.46 0.30 -16.59
N ARG A 91 4.70 -0.14 -16.80
CA ARG A 91 5.80 0.77 -17.17
C ARG A 91 5.55 1.38 -18.53
N ALA A 92 5.18 0.56 -19.53
CA ALA A 92 4.83 1.04 -20.87
C ALA A 92 3.65 2.01 -20.84
N ASP A 93 2.61 1.69 -20.08
CA ASP A 93 1.44 2.56 -19.89
C ASP A 93 1.83 3.92 -19.27
N ARG A 94 2.72 3.93 -18.25
CA ARG A 94 3.23 5.18 -17.65
C ARG A 94 3.94 6.07 -18.64
N ASP A 95 4.71 5.51 -19.57
CA ASP A 95 5.38 6.27 -20.63
C ASP A 95 4.36 6.93 -21.56
N ILE A 96 3.26 6.22 -21.91
CA ILE A 96 2.16 6.78 -22.71
C ILE A 96 1.48 7.92 -21.94
N LEU A 97 1.14 7.70 -20.67
CA LEU A 97 0.50 8.70 -19.82
C LEU A 97 1.39 9.95 -19.63
N ALA A 98 2.71 9.77 -19.51
CA ALA A 98 3.65 10.87 -19.41
C ALA A 98 3.67 11.72 -20.70
N ARG A 99 3.68 11.09 -21.86
CA ARG A 99 3.59 11.80 -23.14
C ARG A 99 2.26 12.54 -23.31
N CYS A 100 1.15 11.93 -22.88
CA CYS A 100 -0.16 12.60 -22.86
C CYS A 100 -0.17 13.86 -21.97
N ARG A 101 0.44 13.79 -20.78
CA ARG A 101 0.54 14.95 -19.86
C ARG A 101 1.42 16.08 -20.41
N ALA A 102 2.38 15.74 -21.25
CA ALA A 102 3.30 16.69 -21.87
C ALA A 102 2.78 17.26 -23.22
N ASP A 103 1.58 16.89 -23.65
CA ASP A 103 1.01 17.23 -24.97
C ASP A 103 1.98 16.95 -26.16
N ALA A 104 2.86 15.96 -25.98
CA ALA A 104 3.91 15.64 -26.94
C ALA A 104 3.38 14.94 -28.19
N GLU A 105 2.26 14.21 -28.05
CA GLU A 105 1.61 13.44 -29.11
C GLU A 105 0.09 13.36 -28.85
N PRO A 106 -0.73 13.04 -29.88
CA PRO A 106 -2.15 12.78 -29.68
C PRO A 106 -2.36 11.68 -28.64
N CYS A 107 -3.04 12.00 -27.55
CA CYS A 107 -3.27 11.07 -26.45
C CYS A 107 -4.31 10.01 -26.84
N PRO A 108 -4.01 8.71 -26.71
CA PRO A 108 -4.97 7.64 -27.00
C PRO A 108 -6.24 7.75 -26.13
N PRO A 109 -7.44 7.41 -26.65
CA PRO A 109 -8.69 7.54 -25.89
C PRO A 109 -8.71 6.78 -24.54
N ALA A 110 -8.07 5.62 -24.46
CA ALA A 110 -7.93 4.88 -23.22
C ALA A 110 -7.08 5.64 -22.18
N ALA A 111 -5.97 6.24 -22.63
CA ALA A 111 -5.10 7.04 -21.78
C ALA A 111 -5.81 8.32 -21.30
N GLN A 112 -6.58 9.00 -22.17
CA GLN A 112 -7.40 10.15 -21.78
C GLN A 112 -8.40 9.79 -20.69
N ARG A 113 -9.14 8.68 -20.86
CA ARG A 113 -10.08 8.19 -19.84
C ARG A 113 -9.39 7.85 -18.53
N PHE A 114 -8.24 7.18 -18.60
CA PHE A 114 -7.49 6.82 -17.39
C PHE A 114 -6.94 8.05 -16.66
N LEU A 115 -6.41 9.04 -17.40
CA LEU A 115 -5.98 10.32 -16.84
C LEU A 115 -7.13 11.08 -16.18
N ALA A 116 -8.34 11.04 -16.74
CA ALA A 116 -9.52 11.64 -16.10
C ALA A 116 -9.83 10.96 -14.77
N VAL A 117 -9.79 9.63 -14.68
CA VAL A 117 -9.96 8.90 -13.41
C VAL A 117 -8.91 9.30 -12.37
N ILE A 118 -7.65 9.41 -12.79
CA ILE A 118 -6.56 9.84 -11.91
C ILE A 118 -6.78 11.28 -11.42
N ALA A 119 -7.16 12.18 -12.32
CA ALA A 119 -7.44 13.59 -11.99
C ALA A 119 -8.59 13.73 -11.00
N ASP A 120 -9.68 12.99 -11.20
CA ASP A 120 -10.80 12.93 -10.25
C ASP A 120 -10.34 12.42 -8.88
N GLY A 121 -9.50 11.39 -8.86
CA GLY A 121 -8.88 10.89 -7.63
C GLY A 121 -8.03 11.95 -6.92
N LEU A 122 -7.19 12.67 -7.66
CA LEU A 122 -6.34 13.75 -7.12
C LEU A 122 -7.15 14.92 -6.55
N ALA A 123 -8.34 15.20 -7.09
CA ALA A 123 -9.22 16.26 -6.59
C ALA A 123 -9.80 15.95 -5.20
N HIS A 124 -9.64 14.74 -4.70
CA HIS A 124 -10.18 14.29 -3.42
C HIS A 124 -9.06 13.80 -2.49
N GLY A 125 -9.35 13.69 -1.18
CA GLY A 125 -8.45 13.12 -0.17
C GLY A 125 -9.05 11.91 0.53
N GLY A 126 -8.19 11.13 1.21
CA GLY A 126 -8.61 10.05 2.09
C GLY A 126 -9.58 9.06 1.45
N ARG A 127 -10.63 8.69 2.19
CA ARG A 127 -11.63 7.70 1.75
C ARG A 127 -12.40 8.12 0.49
N ALA A 128 -12.58 9.43 0.26
CA ALA A 128 -13.26 9.93 -0.93
C ALA A 128 -12.45 9.64 -2.21
N ARG A 129 -11.11 9.84 -2.18
CA ARG A 129 -10.21 9.48 -3.29
C ARG A 129 -10.34 8.01 -3.64
N ILE A 130 -10.25 7.13 -2.64
CA ILE A 130 -10.34 5.68 -2.81
C ILE A 130 -11.70 5.31 -3.41
N GLY A 131 -12.79 5.89 -2.91
CA GLY A 131 -14.15 5.63 -3.38
C GLY A 131 -14.41 6.11 -4.80
N MET A 132 -13.91 7.28 -5.17
CA MET A 132 -14.03 7.83 -6.52
C MET A 132 -13.34 6.94 -7.55
N ILE A 133 -12.10 6.53 -7.28
CA ILE A 133 -11.36 5.63 -8.18
C ILE A 133 -12.03 4.26 -8.27
N ASN A 134 -12.46 3.66 -7.14
CA ASN A 134 -13.19 2.40 -7.17
C ASN A 134 -14.43 2.48 -8.08
N ARG A 135 -15.25 3.51 -7.87
CA ARG A 135 -16.46 3.72 -8.67
C ARG A 135 -16.15 3.96 -10.15
N ALA A 136 -15.20 4.84 -10.46
CA ALA A 136 -14.87 5.20 -11.83
C ALA A 136 -14.39 3.98 -12.64
N ILE A 137 -13.48 3.18 -12.08
CA ILE A 137 -12.98 1.95 -12.73
C ILE A 137 -14.10 0.90 -12.85
N ASN A 138 -14.91 0.69 -11.80
CA ASN A 138 -16.03 -0.26 -11.86
C ASN A 138 -17.07 0.09 -12.94
N LEU A 139 -17.25 1.37 -13.24
CA LEU A 139 -18.17 1.83 -14.29
C LEU A 139 -17.55 1.87 -15.69
N ALA A 140 -16.22 1.96 -15.77
CA ALA A 140 -15.51 2.03 -17.06
C ALA A 140 -15.27 0.67 -17.72
N ILE A 141 -15.32 -0.41 -16.95
CA ILE A 141 -15.03 -1.77 -17.39
C ILE A 141 -16.30 -2.62 -17.29
N GLN A 142 -16.57 -3.44 -18.32
CA GLN A 142 -17.64 -4.43 -18.31
C GLN A 142 -17.06 -5.80 -17.93
N PRO A 143 -17.69 -6.55 -17.02
CA PRO A 143 -17.21 -7.88 -16.63
C PRO A 143 -17.19 -8.83 -17.84
N MET A 144 -16.05 -9.46 -18.09
CA MET A 144 -15.87 -10.48 -19.12
C MET A 144 -14.70 -11.36 -18.75
N SER A 145 -14.90 -12.69 -18.77
CA SER A 145 -13.82 -13.62 -18.52
C SER A 145 -12.81 -13.63 -19.67
N ASP A 146 -11.57 -13.92 -19.37
CA ASP A 146 -10.49 -14.07 -20.34
C ASP A 146 -10.78 -15.12 -21.42
N ALA A 147 -11.40 -16.22 -21.03
CA ALA A 147 -11.83 -17.25 -21.97
C ALA A 147 -12.81 -16.71 -23.03
N ALA A 148 -13.74 -15.84 -22.62
CA ALA A 148 -14.69 -15.20 -23.52
C ALA A 148 -14.08 -14.06 -24.36
N GLN A 149 -13.14 -13.33 -23.77
CA GLN A 149 -12.52 -12.16 -24.40
C GLN A 149 -11.35 -12.52 -25.32
N TRP A 150 -10.49 -13.45 -24.88
CA TRP A 150 -9.21 -13.76 -25.50
C TRP A 150 -9.04 -15.22 -25.93
N GLY A 151 -9.96 -16.11 -25.52
CA GLY A 151 -9.85 -17.55 -25.79
C GLY A 151 -8.74 -18.25 -24.96
N VAL A 152 -8.25 -17.61 -23.91
CA VAL A 152 -7.26 -18.16 -22.98
C VAL A 152 -7.83 -18.20 -21.56
N PRO A 153 -7.36 -19.09 -20.68
CA PRO A 153 -7.99 -19.27 -19.37
C PRO A 153 -7.77 -18.11 -18.40
N ASP A 154 -6.65 -17.36 -18.54
CA ASP A 154 -6.25 -16.38 -17.51
C ASP A 154 -5.14 -15.46 -18.10
N ARG A 155 -5.46 -14.17 -18.31
CA ARG A 155 -4.59 -13.16 -18.89
C ARG A 155 -4.72 -11.83 -18.16
N TRP A 156 -3.71 -11.47 -17.44
CA TRP A 156 -3.66 -10.18 -16.74
C TRP A 156 -3.24 -9.04 -17.68
N SER A 157 -4.00 -7.95 -17.71
CA SER A 157 -3.77 -6.83 -18.61
C SER A 157 -3.44 -5.54 -17.86
N GLY A 158 -2.56 -4.72 -18.47
CA GLY A 158 -2.30 -3.36 -17.97
C GLY A 158 -3.53 -2.44 -18.13
N PRO A 159 -3.58 -1.31 -17.38
CA PRO A 159 -4.74 -0.42 -17.36
C PRO A 159 -5.19 0.08 -18.72
N LEU A 160 -4.26 0.46 -19.61
CA LEU A 160 -4.62 0.99 -20.91
C LEU A 160 -5.14 -0.08 -21.87
N ALA A 161 -4.64 -1.32 -21.78
CA ALA A 161 -5.17 -2.45 -22.54
C ALA A 161 -6.61 -2.75 -22.12
N THR A 162 -6.87 -2.87 -20.82
CA THR A 162 -8.22 -3.08 -20.26
C THR A 162 -9.18 -1.96 -20.66
N LEU A 163 -8.78 -0.69 -20.53
CA LEU A 163 -9.62 0.44 -20.91
C LEU A 163 -9.79 0.60 -22.43
N THR A 164 -8.89 0.05 -23.26
CA THR A 164 -9.04 0.04 -24.70
C THR A 164 -10.19 -0.87 -25.13
N THR A 165 -10.27 -2.05 -24.52
CA THR A 165 -11.38 -2.99 -24.77
C THR A 165 -12.64 -2.62 -24.02
N GLY A 166 -12.52 -1.92 -22.89
CA GLY A 166 -13.58 -1.63 -21.93
C GLY A 166 -14.13 -2.89 -21.26
N ARG A 167 -13.37 -3.98 -21.23
CA ARG A 167 -13.78 -5.30 -20.70
C ARG A 167 -12.62 -5.92 -19.93
N GLY A 168 -12.95 -6.77 -18.96
CA GLY A 168 -11.98 -7.52 -18.18
C GLY A 168 -12.62 -8.27 -17.03
N ASP A 169 -11.85 -9.11 -16.35
CA ASP A 169 -12.28 -9.81 -15.13
C ASP A 169 -11.65 -9.22 -13.87
N CYS A 170 -11.67 -9.96 -12.77
CA CYS A 170 -11.39 -9.38 -11.46
C CYS A 170 -9.98 -8.78 -11.33
N GLU A 171 -8.96 -9.41 -11.91
CA GLU A 171 -7.58 -8.93 -11.88
C GLU A 171 -7.36 -7.70 -12.75
N ASP A 172 -8.02 -7.59 -13.90
CA ASP A 172 -7.95 -6.41 -14.76
C ASP A 172 -8.49 -5.16 -14.05
N TYR A 173 -9.62 -5.32 -13.35
CA TYR A 173 -10.15 -4.26 -12.49
C TYR A 173 -9.20 -3.91 -11.35
N ALA A 174 -8.63 -4.93 -10.69
CA ALA A 174 -7.72 -4.72 -9.58
C ALA A 174 -6.44 -4.01 -10.03
N ILE A 175 -5.84 -4.42 -11.15
CA ILE A 175 -4.65 -3.78 -11.73
C ILE A 175 -4.94 -2.32 -12.10
N ALA A 176 -6.07 -2.05 -12.77
CA ALA A 176 -6.45 -0.68 -13.14
C ALA A 176 -6.65 0.21 -11.91
N LYS A 177 -7.30 -0.28 -10.85
CA LYS A 177 -7.47 0.45 -9.58
C LYS A 177 -6.15 0.67 -8.86
N PHE A 178 -5.31 -0.35 -8.77
CA PHE A 178 -3.99 -0.28 -8.14
C PHE A 178 -3.14 0.84 -8.76
N VAL A 179 -3.06 0.86 -10.09
CA VAL A 179 -2.30 1.88 -10.81
C VAL A 179 -2.95 3.26 -10.67
N ALA A 180 -4.27 3.39 -10.77
CA ALA A 180 -4.96 4.66 -10.63
C ALA A 180 -4.76 5.26 -9.22
N LEU A 181 -4.82 4.46 -8.15
CA LEU A 181 -4.58 4.89 -6.77
C LEU A 181 -3.14 5.37 -6.58
N ARG A 182 -2.17 4.63 -7.11
CA ARG A 182 -0.76 5.01 -7.06
C ARG A 182 -0.52 6.34 -7.79
N GLU A 183 -1.01 6.48 -9.01
CA GLU A 183 -0.90 7.70 -9.82
C GLU A 183 -1.67 8.88 -9.19
N ALA A 184 -2.69 8.61 -8.38
CA ALA A 184 -3.42 9.59 -7.59
C ALA A 184 -2.74 9.89 -6.23
N GLY A 185 -1.52 9.39 -5.99
CA GLY A 185 -0.68 9.78 -4.86
C GLY A 185 -0.89 8.96 -3.58
N ILE A 186 -1.46 7.76 -3.65
CA ILE A 186 -1.36 6.78 -2.55
C ILE A 186 0.04 6.18 -2.59
N ALA A 187 0.71 6.12 -1.44
CA ALA A 187 2.05 5.57 -1.33
C ALA A 187 2.07 4.08 -1.72
N GLU A 188 3.15 3.62 -2.35
CA GLU A 188 3.26 2.22 -2.78
C GLU A 188 3.24 1.24 -1.60
N ASP A 189 3.74 1.66 -0.43
CA ASP A 189 3.67 0.88 0.81
C ASP A 189 2.24 0.75 1.35
N ASP A 190 1.34 1.64 0.95
CA ASP A 190 -0.07 1.67 1.35
C ASP A 190 -0.99 1.04 0.29
N LEU A 191 -0.43 0.36 -0.72
CA LEU A 191 -1.19 -0.29 -1.78
C LEU A 191 -0.81 -1.75 -1.92
N ARG A 192 -1.82 -2.60 -1.99
CA ARG A 192 -1.68 -4.03 -2.28
C ARG A 192 -2.75 -4.48 -3.26
N LEU A 193 -2.36 -5.30 -4.22
CA LEU A 193 -3.29 -6.16 -4.93
C LEU A 193 -3.31 -7.48 -4.16
N VAL A 194 -4.50 -7.99 -3.87
CA VAL A 194 -4.66 -9.21 -3.07
C VAL A 194 -5.46 -10.22 -3.84
N ILE A 195 -4.95 -11.45 -3.91
CA ILE A 195 -5.68 -12.61 -4.41
C ILE A 195 -6.23 -13.35 -3.21
N VAL A 196 -7.53 -13.57 -3.20
CA VAL A 196 -8.26 -14.31 -2.19
C VAL A 196 -8.99 -15.47 -2.84
N HIS A 197 -9.19 -16.56 -2.10
CA HIS A 197 -10.16 -17.60 -2.47
C HIS A 197 -11.50 -17.27 -1.83
N ASP A 198 -12.53 -17.06 -2.63
CA ASP A 198 -13.90 -16.79 -2.16
C ASP A 198 -14.58 -18.12 -1.83
N LEU A 199 -14.69 -18.40 -0.54
CA LEU A 199 -15.29 -19.64 -0.02
C LEU A 199 -16.79 -19.76 -0.26
N ALA A 200 -17.45 -18.69 -0.71
CA ALA A 200 -18.89 -18.73 -1.01
C ALA A 200 -19.16 -19.27 -2.41
N VAL A 201 -18.29 -18.99 -3.37
CA VAL A 201 -18.43 -19.42 -4.77
C VAL A 201 -17.39 -20.46 -5.18
N GLY A 202 -16.31 -20.62 -4.39
CA GLY A 202 -15.24 -21.60 -4.66
C GLY A 202 -14.28 -21.17 -5.76
N GLU A 203 -14.09 -19.85 -5.94
CA GLU A 203 -13.24 -19.27 -7.00
C GLU A 203 -12.22 -18.30 -6.42
N ASP A 204 -11.09 -18.17 -7.11
CA ASP A 204 -10.12 -17.12 -6.79
C ASP A 204 -10.63 -15.76 -7.28
N HIS A 205 -10.29 -14.73 -6.52
CA HIS A 205 -10.76 -13.38 -6.76
C HIS A 205 -9.68 -12.36 -6.44
N ALA A 206 -9.54 -11.34 -7.29
CA ALA A 206 -8.58 -10.26 -7.11
C ALA A 206 -9.25 -8.97 -6.64
N VAL A 207 -8.67 -8.35 -5.62
CA VAL A 207 -9.09 -7.06 -5.07
C VAL A 207 -7.90 -6.14 -4.84
N VAL A 208 -8.14 -4.85 -4.64
CA VAL A 208 -7.12 -3.92 -4.15
C VAL A 208 -7.39 -3.60 -2.69
N ALA A 209 -6.34 -3.54 -1.89
CA ALA A 209 -6.36 -2.99 -0.55
C ALA A 209 -5.51 -1.70 -0.54
N ALA A 210 -6.10 -0.61 -0.06
CA ALA A 210 -5.43 0.66 0.14
C ALA A 210 -5.45 1.01 1.64
N ARG A 211 -4.28 1.31 2.22
CA ARG A 211 -4.20 1.64 3.64
C ARG A 211 -4.56 3.11 3.87
N LEU A 212 -5.47 3.34 4.80
CA LEU A 212 -5.91 4.65 5.23
C LEU A 212 -6.13 4.61 6.75
N ASP A 213 -5.51 5.52 7.49
CA ASP A 213 -5.64 5.61 8.95
C ASP A 213 -5.40 4.25 9.64
N GLU A 214 -4.28 3.59 9.29
CA GLU A 214 -3.85 2.27 9.77
C GLU A 214 -4.79 1.09 9.43
N LYS A 215 -5.80 1.30 8.57
CA LYS A 215 -6.77 0.28 8.15
C LYS A 215 -6.66 0.01 6.66
N TRP A 216 -6.76 -1.24 6.28
CA TRP A 216 -6.83 -1.63 4.89
C TRP A 216 -8.27 -1.54 4.37
N ILE A 217 -8.47 -0.69 3.37
CA ILE A 217 -9.75 -0.46 2.70
C ILE A 217 -9.76 -1.25 1.40
N VAL A 218 -10.73 -2.12 1.23
CA VAL A 218 -10.85 -3.00 0.05
C VAL A 218 -11.69 -2.34 -1.03
N LEU A 219 -11.14 -2.38 -2.26
CA LEU A 219 -11.79 -1.99 -3.50
C LEU A 219 -12.05 -3.25 -4.33
N ASP A 220 -13.31 -3.57 -4.51
CA ASP A 220 -13.78 -4.79 -5.17
C ASP A 220 -14.59 -4.42 -6.45
N ASN A 221 -14.44 -5.16 -7.55
CA ASN A 221 -15.24 -4.92 -8.76
C ASN A 221 -16.70 -5.38 -8.61
N ARG A 222 -16.97 -6.29 -7.66
CA ARG A 222 -18.31 -6.81 -7.37
C ARG A 222 -19.15 -5.84 -6.53
N ARG A 223 -18.56 -4.74 -6.00
CA ARG A 223 -19.24 -3.77 -5.14
C ARG A 223 -18.67 -2.35 -5.28
N LEU A 224 -19.56 -1.38 -5.16
CA LEU A 224 -19.15 0.05 -5.13
C LEU A 224 -18.80 0.52 -3.71
N THR A 225 -19.32 -0.16 -2.69
CA THR A 225 -19.09 0.19 -1.28
C THR A 225 -17.72 -0.26 -0.85
N LEU A 226 -16.98 0.64 -0.24
CA LEU A 226 -15.69 0.34 0.40
C LEU A 226 -15.92 -0.32 1.76
N ILE A 227 -15.22 -1.41 2.03
CA ILE A 227 -15.22 -2.11 3.32
C ILE A 227 -13.79 -2.22 3.84
N GLU A 228 -13.62 -2.44 5.14
CA GLU A 228 -12.33 -2.83 5.70
C GLU A 228 -12.05 -4.31 5.35
N ASP A 229 -10.78 -4.67 5.21
CA ASP A 229 -10.36 -6.05 4.89
C ASP A 229 -10.92 -7.08 5.88
N THR A 230 -10.93 -6.73 7.16
CA THR A 230 -11.52 -7.54 8.25
C THR A 230 -13.02 -7.77 8.11
N GLN A 231 -13.69 -6.99 7.26
CA GLN A 231 -15.13 -7.10 6.99
C GLN A 231 -15.42 -7.94 5.71
N MET A 232 -14.40 -8.41 5.00
CA MET A 232 -14.62 -9.31 3.87
C MET A 232 -15.11 -10.67 4.35
N PRO A 233 -16.34 -11.08 3.96
CA PRO A 233 -16.89 -12.33 4.45
C PRO A 233 -16.32 -13.52 3.67
N ARG A 234 -16.03 -14.60 4.37
CA ARG A 234 -15.77 -15.92 3.79
C ARG A 234 -14.68 -15.94 2.71
N VAL A 235 -13.57 -15.23 2.93
CA VAL A 235 -12.42 -15.27 2.04
C VAL A 235 -11.22 -15.90 2.74
N LEU A 236 -10.39 -16.58 1.95
CA LEU A 236 -9.08 -17.07 2.34
C LEU A 236 -8.04 -16.28 1.55
N PRO A 237 -7.25 -15.37 2.18
CA PRO A 237 -6.17 -14.66 1.50
C PRO A 237 -5.07 -15.63 1.04
N LEU A 238 -4.69 -15.54 -0.25
CA LEU A 238 -3.70 -16.41 -0.87
C LEU A 238 -2.38 -15.68 -1.13
N PHE A 239 -2.45 -14.58 -1.88
CA PHE A 239 -1.28 -13.82 -2.27
C PHE A 239 -1.50 -12.33 -2.08
N VAL A 240 -0.41 -11.62 -1.79
CA VAL A 240 -0.35 -10.16 -1.78
C VAL A 240 0.75 -9.70 -2.73
N LEU A 241 0.43 -8.73 -3.58
CA LEU A 241 1.28 -8.21 -4.63
C LEU A 241 1.43 -6.69 -4.44
N GLY A 242 2.64 -6.20 -4.61
CA GLY A 242 2.97 -4.80 -4.45
C GLY A 242 4.21 -4.39 -5.23
N HIS A 243 4.75 -3.23 -4.91
CA HIS A 243 5.99 -2.71 -5.50
C HIS A 243 7.21 -3.60 -5.16
N ASP A 244 7.15 -4.32 -4.05
CA ASP A 244 8.17 -5.22 -3.51
C ASP A 244 8.02 -6.66 -4.00
N GLY A 245 7.11 -6.93 -4.94
CA GLY A 245 6.92 -8.20 -5.60
C GLY A 245 5.67 -8.95 -5.16
N VAL A 246 5.77 -10.29 -5.17
CA VAL A 246 4.68 -11.21 -4.80
C VAL A 246 5.04 -11.90 -3.49
N LYS A 247 4.12 -11.92 -2.56
CA LYS A 247 4.23 -12.68 -1.31
C LYS A 247 3.02 -13.59 -1.17
N GLN A 248 3.22 -14.74 -0.55
CA GLN A 248 2.14 -15.67 -0.18
C GLN A 248 1.79 -15.49 1.28
N PHE A 249 0.52 -15.38 1.59
CA PHE A 249 0.06 -15.35 2.97
C PHE A 249 0.40 -16.67 3.66
N THR A 250 0.92 -16.57 4.88
CA THR A 250 1.17 -17.75 5.72
C THR A 250 -0.08 -18.04 6.54
N PRO A 251 -0.51 -19.31 6.64
CA PRO A 251 -1.57 -19.66 7.56
C PRO A 251 -1.20 -19.21 8.97
N THR A 252 -2.08 -18.47 9.63
CA THR A 252 -1.93 -18.24 11.05
C THR A 252 -2.06 -19.58 11.74
N THR A 253 -0.93 -20.20 12.10
CA THR A 253 -0.96 -21.32 13.03
C THR A 253 -1.61 -20.77 14.29
N MET A 254 -2.80 -21.23 14.64
CA MET A 254 -3.45 -20.96 15.91
C MET A 254 -2.53 -21.56 17.00
N ALA A 255 -1.53 -20.80 17.38
CA ALA A 255 -0.81 -21.07 18.62
C ALA A 255 -1.81 -20.82 19.74
N ASN A 256 -2.43 -21.88 20.22
CA ASN A 256 -3.39 -22.02 21.35
C ASN A 256 -4.84 -22.43 20.99
N ALA A 257 -5.03 -23.32 20.03
CA ALA A 257 -6.10 -24.29 20.21
C ALA A 257 -5.52 -25.40 21.11
N ALA A 258 -5.86 -25.37 22.38
CA ALA A 258 -5.59 -26.50 23.28
C ALA A 258 -6.10 -27.76 22.55
N ALA A 259 -5.22 -28.76 22.39
CA ALA A 259 -5.62 -30.03 21.81
C ALA A 259 -6.88 -30.51 22.54
N PRO A 260 -7.93 -30.96 21.84
CA PRO A 260 -9.08 -31.54 22.51
C PRO A 260 -8.56 -32.71 23.34
N ALA A 261 -8.87 -32.70 24.64
CA ALA A 261 -8.51 -33.78 25.56
C ALA A 261 -8.93 -35.09 24.90
N ALA A 262 -7.96 -36.02 24.82
CA ALA A 262 -8.20 -37.36 24.29
C ALA A 262 -9.45 -37.94 24.89
N ALA A 263 -10.40 -38.31 24.06
CA ALA A 263 -11.62 -39.02 24.49
C ALA A 263 -11.22 -40.28 25.24
N PRO A 264 -11.83 -40.63 26.37
CA PRO A 264 -11.53 -41.85 27.08
C PRO A 264 -11.82 -43.05 26.17
N ALA A 265 -10.85 -43.98 26.15
CA ALA A 265 -10.92 -45.21 25.40
C ALA A 265 -12.25 -45.92 25.65
N ALA A 266 -13.01 -46.17 24.60
CA ALA A 266 -14.24 -46.99 24.68
C ALA A 266 -13.88 -48.38 25.16
N LEU A 267 -14.43 -48.74 26.33
CA LEU A 267 -14.42 -50.10 26.87
C LEU A 267 -15.06 -51.04 25.83
N GLY A 268 -14.24 -51.98 25.33
CA GLY A 268 -14.69 -53.01 24.40
C GLY A 268 -15.75 -53.89 25.01
N PHE A 269 -16.92 -53.90 24.41
CA PHE A 269 -17.97 -54.92 24.67
C PHE A 269 -17.63 -56.12 23.81
N GLN A 270 -17.16 -57.22 24.45
CA GLN A 270 -17.06 -58.53 23.81
C GLN A 270 -18.43 -59.20 23.80
N ILE A 271 -18.97 -59.44 22.61
CA ILE A 271 -20.13 -60.29 22.41
C ILE A 271 -19.58 -61.66 22.05
N SER A 272 -19.81 -62.67 22.91
CA SER A 272 -19.58 -64.09 22.61
C SER A 272 -20.70 -64.61 21.70
N PRO A 273 -20.38 -65.37 20.62
CA PRO A 273 -21.41 -66.04 19.82
C PRO A 273 -21.98 -67.30 20.50
N PRO A 274 -23.17 -67.77 20.06
CA PRO A 274 -23.88 -68.93 20.62
C PRO A 274 -23.23 -70.26 20.34
#